data_54051e638df06643c4c5681aadd7dbee
#
_entry.id   54051e638df06643c4c5681aadd7dbee
#
_cell.length_a   1.000
_cell.length_b   1.000
_cell.length_c   1.000
_cell.angle_alpha   90.00
_cell.angle_beta   90.00
_cell.angle_gamma   90.00
#
_symmetry.space_group_name_H-M   'P 1'
#
loop_
_entity.id
_entity.type
_entity.pdbx_description
1 polymer ?
#
loop_
_entity_poly.entity_id
_entity_poly.type
_entity_poly.pdbx_seq_one_letter_code
_entity_poly.pdbx_strand_id
1 'polypeptide(L)'
;MLEFMDYVLAAFHAQSRWNRDNSYASLTTTAANLLDFPVPNGIRLHVSALSSANFASSYTLGSRGVVDGSLSYLYTSLGLSIPSRSSALHLGNLVQGYRHLAALQQPGDLRLNEILRNGKKEERKDALLYGRLYLPTSSLEALYLRRVSATRLLRLACVSDGTLPNGGSILAVLQNDFGKYSTEYLYSTDSSLIGARGLYNFGYDPRSPDKPSGRTPAHPWDHQGGRLSAGAEAYFSPMNKSGGISTGLRFTTLPIHTGFPYTMTLTINPLMGNLSSSYAVKAGPNLAFCSRFDFNVYSYESDVMIGMELWQRQQPSAEVSWVHALLRPDWKRAEADPNGVLKARVDNHGKVGLLWECRVKELLVSLGAGFDLKKRERMLGNVGVENFLYQPNLTLRAHLLYGQSNLK
;
A
#
# COMPACT_ATOMS: atom_id res chain seq x y z
N MET A 1 -10.39 0.86 -0.20
CA MET A 1 -9.86 0.99 -1.58
C MET A 1 -8.77 2.04 -1.60
N LEU A 2 -7.75 1.94 -2.46
CA LEU A 2 -6.74 3.00 -2.63
C LEU A 2 -7.39 4.29 -3.15
N GLU A 3 -6.99 5.43 -2.61
CA GLU A 3 -7.32 6.71 -3.24
C GLU A 3 -6.62 6.80 -4.60
N PHE A 4 -7.18 7.61 -5.52
CA PHE A 4 -6.62 7.74 -6.87
C PHE A 4 -5.16 8.21 -6.89
N MET A 5 -4.80 9.12 -5.98
CA MET A 5 -3.43 9.63 -5.88
C MET A 5 -2.45 8.55 -5.43
N ASP A 6 -2.86 7.65 -4.53
CA ASP A 6 -2.04 6.51 -4.11
C ASP A 6 -1.87 5.48 -5.24
N TYR A 7 -2.92 5.29 -6.06
CA TYR A 7 -2.84 4.47 -7.26
C TYR A 7 -1.86 5.06 -8.28
N VAL A 8 -1.91 6.37 -8.53
CA VAL A 8 -0.96 7.07 -9.42
C VAL A 8 0.47 6.98 -8.87
N LEU A 9 0.64 7.12 -7.56
CA LEU A 9 1.93 6.95 -6.88
C LEU A 9 2.46 5.51 -7.02
N ALA A 10 1.60 4.52 -6.88
CA ALA A 10 1.96 3.12 -7.10
C ALA A 10 2.37 2.86 -8.56
N ALA A 11 1.66 3.45 -9.52
CA ALA A 11 1.98 3.38 -10.93
C ALA A 11 3.31 4.05 -11.26
N PHE A 12 3.61 5.21 -10.65
CA PHE A 12 4.92 5.86 -10.77
C PHE A 12 6.05 4.95 -10.29
N HIS A 13 5.90 4.30 -9.13
CA HIS A 13 6.91 3.37 -8.64
C HIS A 13 7.08 2.15 -9.56
N ALA A 14 5.98 1.60 -10.08
CA ALA A 14 6.01 0.47 -11.01
C ALA A 14 6.71 0.87 -12.33
N GLN A 15 6.39 2.04 -12.87
CA GLN A 15 6.93 2.52 -14.14
C GLN A 15 8.40 3.00 -14.02
N SER A 16 8.76 3.56 -12.86
CA SER A 16 10.16 3.88 -12.52
C SER A 16 10.95 2.62 -12.11
N ARG A 17 10.32 1.45 -12.03
CA ARG A 17 10.92 0.18 -11.58
C ARG A 17 11.54 0.25 -10.19
N TRP A 18 10.94 1.04 -9.31
CA TRP A 18 11.35 1.09 -7.91
C TRP A 18 10.71 -0.04 -7.11
N ASN A 19 11.53 -0.85 -6.43
CA ASN A 19 11.03 -1.95 -5.61
C ASN A 19 10.58 -1.43 -4.22
N ARG A 20 9.28 -1.24 -4.04
CA ARG A 20 8.71 -0.80 -2.76
C ARG A 20 8.78 -1.87 -1.66
N ASP A 21 8.96 -3.14 -2.04
CA ASP A 21 8.92 -4.26 -1.10
C ASP A 21 10.26 -4.50 -0.41
N ASN A 22 11.33 -3.93 -0.95
CA ASN A 22 12.66 -4.01 -0.38
C ASN A 22 12.93 -2.87 0.61
N SER A 23 12.09 -2.77 1.64
CA SER A 23 12.15 -1.78 2.70
C SER A 23 11.77 -2.43 4.03
N TYR A 24 12.41 -2.02 5.13
CA TYR A 24 12.02 -2.45 6.47
C TYR A 24 10.56 -2.08 6.77
N ALA A 25 10.12 -0.89 6.36
CA ALA A 25 8.75 -0.43 6.53
C ALA A 25 7.71 -1.33 5.84
N SER A 26 8.13 -2.12 4.82
CA SER A 26 7.25 -3.03 4.09
C SER A 26 7.16 -4.44 4.71
N LEU A 27 7.85 -4.71 5.82
CA LEU A 27 7.88 -6.05 6.43
C LEU A 27 6.49 -6.57 6.76
N THR A 28 5.67 -5.76 7.41
CA THR A 28 4.35 -6.12 7.93
C THR A 28 3.19 -5.77 6.99
N THR A 29 3.46 -5.26 5.77
CA THR A 29 2.41 -4.75 4.87
C THR A 29 1.34 -5.78 4.53
N THR A 30 1.68 -7.07 4.38
CA THR A 30 0.69 -8.11 4.08
C THR A 30 -0.30 -8.28 5.23
N ALA A 31 0.18 -8.34 6.47
CA ALA A 31 -0.67 -8.43 7.65
C ALA A 31 -1.49 -7.15 7.84
N ALA A 32 -0.87 -5.97 7.68
CA ALA A 32 -1.56 -4.69 7.79
C ALA A 32 -2.68 -4.54 6.74
N ASN A 33 -2.47 -4.95 5.49
CA ASN A 33 -3.50 -4.90 4.45
C ASN A 33 -4.71 -5.78 4.75
N LEU A 34 -4.52 -6.90 5.46
CA LEU A 34 -5.58 -7.84 5.78
C LEU A 34 -6.27 -7.54 7.12
N LEU A 35 -5.55 -6.94 8.08
CA LEU A 35 -6.05 -6.71 9.43
C LEU A 35 -6.33 -5.24 9.73
N ASP A 36 -5.51 -4.30 9.24
CA ASP A 36 -5.57 -2.89 9.62
C ASP A 36 -6.30 -2.02 8.58
N PHE A 37 -7.22 -2.61 7.81
CA PHE A 37 -7.99 -1.84 6.83
C PHE A 37 -8.90 -0.81 7.53
N PRO A 38 -8.98 0.43 7.01
CA PRO A 38 -9.87 1.44 7.53
C PRO A 38 -11.33 1.09 7.23
N VAL A 39 -12.20 1.25 8.22
CA VAL A 39 -13.65 1.17 8.02
C VAL A 39 -14.16 2.57 7.72
N PRO A 40 -14.78 2.80 6.54
CA PRO A 40 -15.35 4.10 6.20
C PRO A 40 -16.37 4.56 7.25
N ASN A 41 -16.47 5.86 7.44
CA ASN A 41 -17.41 6.47 8.37
C ASN A 41 -18.10 7.66 7.71
N GLY A 42 -19.44 7.63 7.69
CA GLY A 42 -20.23 8.62 6.96
C GLY A 42 -20.25 8.37 5.45
N ILE A 43 -20.61 9.38 4.69
CA ILE A 43 -20.67 9.33 3.24
C ILE A 43 -19.52 10.15 2.69
N ARG A 44 -18.73 9.56 1.79
CA ARG A 44 -17.60 10.23 1.12
C ARG A 44 -17.64 9.99 -0.38
N LEU A 45 -17.43 11.04 -1.14
CA LEU A 45 -17.37 11.03 -2.59
C LEU A 45 -15.96 11.46 -3.03
N HIS A 46 -15.32 10.65 -3.86
CA HIS A 46 -14.05 10.97 -4.49
C HIS A 46 -14.24 11.09 -6.00
N VAL A 47 -13.88 12.24 -6.55
CA VAL A 47 -13.89 12.49 -7.99
C VAL A 47 -12.49 12.79 -8.44
N SER A 48 -11.96 11.97 -9.32
CA SER A 48 -10.55 12.04 -9.70
C SER A 48 -10.37 11.91 -11.20
N ALA A 49 -9.36 12.58 -11.73
CA ALA A 49 -9.04 12.54 -13.15
C ALA A 49 -7.53 12.56 -13.41
N LEU A 50 -7.12 11.85 -14.44
CA LEU A 50 -5.83 12.02 -15.07
C LEU A 50 -6.00 13.01 -16.23
N SER A 51 -5.78 14.30 -15.98
CA SER A 51 -6.01 15.37 -16.97
C SER A 51 -5.00 15.31 -18.13
N SER A 52 -3.79 14.83 -17.86
CA SER A 52 -2.78 14.51 -18.86
C SER A 52 -1.93 13.34 -18.37
N ALA A 53 -1.07 12.78 -19.24
CA ALA A 53 -0.15 11.71 -18.84
C ALA A 53 0.76 12.08 -17.65
N ASN A 54 0.92 13.38 -17.38
CA ASN A 54 1.83 13.92 -16.38
C ASN A 54 1.10 14.59 -15.20
N PHE A 55 -0.21 14.81 -15.30
CA PHE A 55 -0.95 15.58 -14.31
C PHE A 55 -2.26 14.91 -13.90
N ALA A 56 -2.45 14.74 -12.61
CA ALA A 56 -3.65 14.19 -11.99
C ALA A 56 -4.26 15.15 -10.99
N SER A 57 -5.58 15.14 -10.89
CA SER A 57 -6.34 15.90 -9.90
C SER A 57 -7.35 15.01 -9.19
N SER A 58 -7.61 15.26 -7.92
CA SER A 58 -8.61 14.55 -7.14
C SER A 58 -9.28 15.49 -6.15
N TYR A 59 -10.59 15.36 -6.07
CA TYR A 59 -11.45 16.12 -5.17
C TYR A 59 -12.18 15.13 -4.28
N THR A 60 -12.16 15.37 -2.98
CA THR A 60 -12.95 14.57 -2.03
C THR A 60 -13.95 15.47 -1.33
N LEU A 61 -15.14 14.94 -1.14
CA LEU A 61 -16.20 15.58 -0.36
C LEU A 61 -16.73 14.53 0.61
N GLY A 62 -16.71 14.85 1.87
CA GLY A 62 -17.19 13.99 2.95
C GLY A 62 -18.28 14.67 3.77
N SER A 63 -19.14 13.86 4.35
CA SER A 63 -20.14 14.30 5.31
C SER A 63 -20.10 13.37 6.52
N ARG A 64 -19.52 13.88 7.62
CA ARG A 64 -19.46 13.22 8.93
C ARG A 64 -20.00 14.17 10.02
N GLY A 65 -21.22 14.68 9.80
CA GLY A 65 -21.80 15.70 10.67
C GLY A 65 -21.41 17.11 10.26
N VAL A 66 -20.17 17.37 9.90
CA VAL A 66 -19.68 18.59 9.25
C VAL A 66 -19.21 18.21 7.84
N VAL A 67 -19.42 19.08 6.88
CA VAL A 67 -18.92 18.88 5.52
C VAL A 67 -17.40 19.09 5.53
N ASP A 68 -16.65 18.04 5.21
CA ASP A 68 -15.22 18.06 5.04
C ASP A 68 -14.86 17.73 3.59
N GLY A 69 -13.69 18.15 3.15
CA GLY A 69 -13.23 17.86 1.81
C GLY A 69 -11.74 18.02 1.64
N SER A 70 -11.22 17.63 0.50
CA SER A 70 -9.84 17.89 0.14
C SER A 70 -9.65 18.06 -1.35
N LEU A 71 -8.68 18.90 -1.71
CA LEU A 71 -8.23 19.13 -3.07
C LEU A 71 -6.82 18.56 -3.20
N SER A 72 -6.60 17.73 -4.18
CA SER A 72 -5.30 17.10 -4.40
C SER A 72 -4.85 17.27 -5.83
N TYR A 73 -3.58 17.59 -6.01
CA TYR A 73 -2.92 17.68 -7.30
C TYR A 73 -1.62 16.89 -7.29
N LEU A 74 -1.35 16.22 -8.40
CA LEU A 74 -0.16 15.44 -8.59
C LEU A 74 0.44 15.73 -9.96
N TYR A 75 1.74 16.00 -9.99
CA TYR A 75 2.52 16.14 -11.19
C TYR A 75 3.64 15.10 -11.22
N THR A 76 3.89 14.49 -12.36
CA THR A 76 4.97 13.55 -12.57
C THR A 76 5.75 13.88 -13.83
N SER A 77 7.07 13.74 -13.77
CA SER A 77 7.93 13.86 -14.96
C SER A 77 7.80 12.67 -15.92
N LEU A 78 7.30 11.53 -15.40
CA LEU A 78 6.99 10.34 -16.19
C LEU A 78 5.60 10.45 -16.80
N GLY A 79 5.51 10.30 -18.14
CA GLY A 79 4.23 10.14 -18.79
C GLY A 79 3.60 8.80 -18.38
N LEU A 80 2.58 8.82 -17.53
CA LEU A 80 1.91 7.62 -17.05
C LEU A 80 0.93 7.12 -18.11
N SER A 81 1.15 5.90 -18.59
CA SER A 81 0.22 5.19 -19.49
C SER A 81 -0.69 4.26 -18.69
N ILE A 82 -1.47 4.83 -17.78
CA ILE A 82 -2.41 4.06 -16.95
C ILE A 82 -3.85 4.34 -17.37
N PRO A 83 -4.74 3.33 -17.31
CA PRO A 83 -6.15 3.57 -17.52
C PRO A 83 -6.67 4.48 -16.39
N SER A 84 -7.41 5.51 -16.76
CA SER A 84 -7.96 6.50 -15.84
C SER A 84 -9.47 6.40 -15.67
N ARG A 85 -10.15 5.51 -16.41
CA ARG A 85 -11.57 5.23 -16.21
C ARG A 85 -11.78 4.15 -15.19
N SER A 86 -12.72 4.33 -14.26
CA SER A 86 -13.06 3.33 -13.26
C SER A 86 -13.40 1.96 -13.85
N SER A 87 -14.02 1.93 -15.04
CA SER A 87 -14.38 0.69 -15.73
C SER A 87 -13.18 -0.08 -16.30
N ALA A 88 -12.07 0.59 -16.57
CA ALA A 88 -10.87 -0.02 -17.16
C ALA A 88 -9.80 -0.39 -16.13
N LEU A 89 -9.99 0.00 -14.86
CA LEU A 89 -9.07 -0.29 -13.78
C LEU A 89 -9.29 -1.69 -13.23
N HIS A 90 -8.22 -2.48 -13.10
CA HIS A 90 -8.30 -3.76 -12.40
C HIS A 90 -8.50 -3.55 -10.90
N LEU A 91 -9.57 -4.12 -10.34
CA LEU A 91 -9.89 -3.99 -8.91
C LEU A 91 -8.75 -4.53 -8.02
N GLY A 92 -8.04 -5.56 -8.49
CA GLY A 92 -6.87 -6.10 -7.79
C GLY A 92 -5.71 -5.12 -7.59
N ASN A 93 -5.63 -4.05 -8.40
CA ASN A 93 -4.62 -2.99 -8.24
C ASN A 93 -5.08 -1.88 -7.28
N LEU A 94 -6.39 -1.76 -7.05
CA LEU A 94 -6.98 -0.73 -6.21
C LEU A 94 -7.22 -1.19 -4.78
N VAL A 95 -7.41 -2.49 -4.58
CA VAL A 95 -7.63 -3.06 -3.25
C VAL A 95 -6.32 -3.56 -2.68
N GLN A 96 -5.99 -3.08 -1.49
CA GLN A 96 -4.83 -3.55 -0.74
C GLN A 96 -5.16 -4.90 -0.09
N GLY A 97 -4.82 -5.99 -0.74
CA GLY A 97 -5.04 -7.35 -0.25
C GLY A 97 -3.75 -8.10 0.08
N TYR A 98 -3.84 -9.44 0.08
CA TYR A 98 -2.68 -10.30 0.22
C TYR A 98 -1.65 -10.00 -0.87
N ARG A 99 -0.41 -9.71 -0.47
CA ARG A 99 0.62 -9.27 -1.38
C ARG A 99 1.64 -10.37 -1.65
N HIS A 100 1.74 -10.77 -2.90
CA HIS A 100 2.85 -11.59 -3.35
C HIS A 100 4.08 -10.72 -3.56
N LEU A 101 5.17 -11.06 -2.90
CA LEU A 101 6.44 -10.39 -3.15
C LEU A 101 7.08 -10.93 -4.43
N ALA A 102 7.51 -10.03 -5.29
CA ALA A 102 8.27 -10.38 -6.47
C ALA A 102 9.66 -10.91 -6.09
N ALA A 103 10.25 -11.73 -6.95
CA ALA A 103 11.65 -12.09 -6.83
C ALA A 103 12.53 -10.82 -6.82
N LEU A 104 13.65 -10.89 -6.10
CA LEU A 104 14.61 -9.79 -6.09
C LEU A 104 15.12 -9.54 -7.51
N GLN A 105 15.02 -8.29 -7.94
CA GLN A 105 15.55 -7.85 -9.23
C GLN A 105 16.78 -6.97 -8.99
N GLN A 106 17.69 -7.01 -9.95
CA GLN A 106 18.78 -6.05 -9.96
C GLN A 106 18.18 -4.63 -10.03
N PRO A 107 18.55 -3.71 -9.14
CA PRO A 107 18.07 -2.33 -9.24
C PRO A 107 18.58 -1.70 -10.51
N GLY A 108 17.70 -1.64 -11.48
CA GLY A 108 17.89 -1.04 -12.77
C GLY A 108 18.92 -1.74 -13.65
N ASP A 109 18.49 -2.43 -14.70
CA ASP A 109 19.33 -2.52 -15.87
C ASP A 109 19.69 -1.10 -16.25
N LEU A 110 20.93 -0.70 -16.03
CA LEU A 110 21.47 0.63 -16.29
C LEU A 110 21.09 1.13 -17.69
N ARG A 111 20.98 0.20 -18.65
CA ARG A 111 20.62 0.48 -20.03
C ARG A 111 19.20 1.01 -20.25
N LEU A 112 18.25 0.69 -19.37
CA LEU A 112 16.85 1.12 -19.48
C LEU A 112 16.58 2.46 -18.77
N ASN A 113 17.47 2.88 -17.87
CA ASN A 113 17.40 4.16 -17.17
C ASN A 113 18.26 5.24 -17.84
N GLU A 114 18.97 4.92 -18.92
CA GLU A 114 19.77 5.86 -19.68
C GLU A 114 18.91 6.52 -20.77
N ILE A 115 18.89 7.83 -20.80
CA ILE A 115 18.32 8.62 -21.90
C ILE A 115 19.47 9.19 -22.69
N LEU A 116 19.45 9.02 -24.01
CA LEU A 116 20.36 9.71 -24.91
C LEU A 116 19.93 11.18 -25.03
N ARG A 117 20.62 12.07 -24.35
CA ARG A 117 20.42 13.51 -24.46
C ARG A 117 21.68 14.12 -25.06
N ASN A 118 21.54 14.72 -26.26
CA ASN A 118 22.66 15.29 -27.00
C ASN A 118 23.86 14.34 -27.24
N GLY A 119 23.58 13.06 -27.48
CA GLY A 119 24.63 12.06 -27.71
C GLY A 119 25.35 11.57 -26.44
N LYS A 120 25.01 12.11 -25.26
CA LYS A 120 25.48 11.63 -23.96
C LYS A 120 24.43 10.79 -23.28
N LYS A 121 24.85 9.68 -22.67
CA LYS A 121 24.01 8.84 -21.83
C LYS A 121 23.84 9.51 -20.47
N GLU A 122 22.63 9.99 -20.18
CA GLU A 122 22.29 10.54 -18.86
C GLU A 122 21.34 9.59 -18.12
N GLU A 123 21.54 9.44 -16.81
CA GLU A 123 20.60 8.73 -15.96
C GLU A 123 19.26 9.47 -15.91
N ARG A 124 18.18 8.72 -16.09
CA ARG A 124 16.82 9.24 -15.98
C ARG A 124 16.51 9.62 -14.54
N LYS A 125 16.27 10.90 -14.29
CA LYS A 125 15.93 11.45 -12.98
C LYS A 125 14.43 11.74 -12.92
N ASP A 126 13.66 10.72 -12.59
CA ASP A 126 12.20 10.84 -12.50
C ASP A 126 11.80 11.54 -11.20
N ALA A 127 10.86 12.46 -11.30
CA ALA A 127 10.35 13.22 -10.17
C ALA A 127 8.80 13.17 -10.12
N LEU A 128 8.26 13.19 -8.92
CA LEU A 128 6.84 13.30 -8.65
C LEU A 128 6.61 14.33 -7.56
N LEU A 129 5.64 15.20 -7.78
CA LEU A 129 5.17 16.22 -6.85
C LEU A 129 3.71 15.96 -6.55
N TYR A 130 3.34 15.90 -5.30
CA TYR A 130 1.97 15.74 -4.84
C TYR A 130 1.68 16.77 -3.76
N GLY A 131 0.50 17.36 -3.82
CA GLY A 131 0.00 18.27 -2.80
C GLY A 131 -1.47 18.02 -2.53
N ARG A 132 -1.88 18.09 -1.27
CA ARG A 132 -3.25 17.94 -0.80
C ARG A 132 -3.58 19.01 0.23
N LEU A 133 -4.65 19.72 -0.03
CA LEU A 133 -5.22 20.72 0.88
C LEU A 133 -6.50 20.17 1.49
N TYR A 134 -6.58 20.12 2.82
CA TYR A 134 -7.77 19.72 3.56
C TYR A 134 -8.62 20.94 3.93
N LEU A 135 -9.93 20.80 3.76
CA LEU A 135 -10.93 21.80 4.09
C LEU A 135 -11.90 21.23 5.14
N PRO A 136 -12.33 21.97 6.13
CA PRO A 136 -12.10 23.41 6.39
C PRO A 136 -10.82 23.72 7.21
N THR A 137 -10.07 22.69 7.66
CA THR A 137 -8.90 22.85 8.55
C THR A 137 -7.75 23.62 7.92
N SER A 138 -7.75 23.77 6.58
CA SER A 138 -6.67 24.42 5.81
C SER A 138 -5.28 23.78 6.05
N SER A 139 -5.23 22.50 6.45
CA SER A 139 -3.98 21.77 6.55
C SER A 139 -3.49 21.35 5.16
N LEU A 140 -2.19 21.45 4.92
CA LEU A 140 -1.55 21.15 3.64
C LEU A 140 -0.59 19.99 3.83
N GLU A 141 -0.73 18.97 2.98
CA GLU A 141 0.25 17.90 2.82
C GLU A 141 0.95 18.04 1.48
N ALA A 142 2.24 17.85 1.45
CA ALA A 142 3.02 17.83 0.22
C ALA A 142 4.02 16.65 0.24
N LEU A 143 4.19 16.03 -0.92
CA LEU A 143 5.13 14.94 -1.13
C LEU A 143 5.95 15.20 -2.38
N TYR A 144 7.27 15.17 -2.22
CA TYR A 144 8.21 15.21 -3.33
C TYR A 144 9.00 13.92 -3.36
N LEU A 145 8.94 13.22 -4.48
CA LEU A 145 9.75 12.05 -4.77
C LEU A 145 10.69 12.36 -5.91
N ARG A 146 11.94 11.99 -5.75
CA ARG A 146 12.94 12.12 -6.82
C ARG A 146 13.82 10.87 -6.86
N ARG A 147 13.86 10.25 -8.02
CA ARG A 147 14.84 9.22 -8.28
C ARG A 147 16.17 9.88 -8.62
N VAL A 148 17.13 9.78 -7.69
CA VAL A 148 18.45 10.41 -7.84
C VAL A 148 19.36 9.55 -8.69
N SER A 149 19.29 8.23 -8.51
CA SER A 149 20.00 7.22 -9.31
C SER A 149 19.20 5.94 -9.43
N ALA A 150 19.70 4.96 -10.16
CA ALA A 150 19.08 3.64 -10.27
C ALA A 150 18.84 2.97 -8.90
N THR A 151 19.69 3.25 -7.92
CA THR A 151 19.65 2.65 -6.58
C THR A 151 19.19 3.60 -5.48
N ARG A 152 18.94 4.88 -5.78
CA ARG A 152 18.64 5.91 -4.77
C ARG A 152 17.35 6.66 -5.07
N LEU A 153 16.47 6.72 -4.08
CA LEU A 153 15.22 7.50 -4.09
C LEU A 153 15.24 8.50 -2.93
N LEU A 154 15.01 9.76 -3.22
CA LEU A 154 14.75 10.79 -2.22
C LEU A 154 13.25 11.01 -2.10
N ARG A 155 12.75 10.97 -0.86
CA ARG A 155 11.38 11.29 -0.51
C ARG A 155 11.38 12.43 0.51
N LEU A 156 10.67 13.51 0.20
CA LEU A 156 10.40 14.60 1.12
C LEU A 156 8.90 14.66 1.33
N ALA A 157 8.46 14.53 2.55
CA ALA A 157 7.06 14.71 2.94
C ALA A 157 6.98 15.93 3.87
N CYS A 158 6.04 16.81 3.59
CA CYS A 158 5.82 18.02 4.35
C CYS A 158 4.36 18.09 4.76
N VAL A 159 4.11 18.44 6.01
CA VAL A 159 2.78 18.73 6.54
C VAL A 159 2.81 20.11 7.14
N SER A 160 1.88 20.97 6.73
CA SER A 160 1.65 22.29 7.32
C SER A 160 0.27 22.33 7.93
N ASP A 161 0.21 22.59 9.22
CA ASP A 161 -1.03 22.64 9.98
C ASP A 161 -0.88 23.67 11.10
N GLY A 162 -1.87 24.56 11.26
CA GLY A 162 -1.87 25.58 12.31
C GLY A 162 -1.92 25.01 13.75
N THR A 163 -2.26 23.73 13.90
CA THR A 163 -2.28 23.05 15.21
C THR A 163 -0.92 22.55 15.65
N LEU A 164 0.05 22.47 14.73
CA LEU A 164 1.41 22.00 15.03
C LEU A 164 2.23 23.10 15.72
N PRO A 165 3.10 22.75 16.70
CA PRO A 165 3.88 23.72 17.48
C PRO A 165 4.71 24.69 16.63
N ASN A 166 5.19 24.25 15.47
CA ASN A 166 6.03 25.03 14.53
C ASN A 166 5.31 25.34 13.21
N GLY A 167 3.96 25.17 13.15
CA GLY A 167 3.18 25.39 11.95
C GLY A 167 3.38 24.34 10.85
N GLY A 168 4.27 23.38 11.05
CA GLY A 168 4.51 22.30 10.09
C GLY A 168 5.72 21.44 10.41
N SER A 169 5.83 20.30 9.73
CA SER A 169 6.97 19.41 9.82
C SER A 169 7.38 18.87 8.44
N ILE A 170 8.66 18.58 8.28
CA ILE A 170 9.25 18.00 7.08
C ILE A 170 9.94 16.70 7.45
N LEU A 171 9.60 15.64 6.74
CA LEU A 171 10.26 14.34 6.82
C LEU A 171 11.05 14.11 5.53
N ALA A 172 12.35 14.02 5.63
CA ALA A 172 13.25 13.64 4.55
C ALA A 172 13.64 12.17 4.70
N VAL A 173 13.50 11.39 3.66
CA VAL A 173 13.89 9.97 3.63
C VAL A 173 14.75 9.72 2.39
N LEU A 174 15.96 9.24 2.60
CA LEU A 174 16.85 8.76 1.55
C LEU A 174 16.85 7.24 1.56
N GLN A 175 16.29 6.65 0.53
CA GLN A 175 16.22 5.20 0.36
C GLN A 175 17.29 4.74 -0.60
N ASN A 176 18.08 3.75 -0.22
CA ASN A 176 19.05 3.07 -1.07
C ASN A 176 18.62 1.60 -1.21
N ASP A 177 18.36 1.18 -2.43
CA ASP A 177 18.04 -0.21 -2.77
C ASP A 177 19.19 -0.82 -3.56
N PHE A 178 19.78 -1.84 -3.00
CA PHE A 178 20.85 -2.59 -3.61
C PHE A 178 20.43 -4.00 -4.03
N GLY A 179 19.14 -4.32 -4.05
CA GLY A 179 18.59 -5.63 -4.37
C GLY A 179 18.64 -6.58 -3.18
N LYS A 180 19.81 -7.10 -2.81
CA LYS A 180 19.98 -8.01 -1.68
C LYS A 180 19.75 -7.32 -0.33
N TYR A 181 20.14 -6.07 -0.19
CA TYR A 181 19.91 -5.28 1.00
C TYR A 181 19.44 -3.86 0.63
N SER A 182 18.72 -3.26 1.54
CA SER A 182 18.30 -1.87 1.45
C SER A 182 18.63 -1.11 2.72
N THR A 183 18.93 0.17 2.59
CA THR A 183 19.16 1.07 3.70
C THR A 183 18.36 2.35 3.51
N GLU A 184 17.81 2.87 4.58
CA GLU A 184 17.03 4.10 4.58
C GLU A 184 17.54 5.01 5.70
N TYR A 185 17.71 6.28 5.38
CA TYR A 185 18.04 7.32 6.33
C TYR A 185 16.90 8.31 6.40
N LEU A 186 16.48 8.63 7.61
CA LEU A 186 15.34 9.48 7.89
C LEU A 186 15.79 10.68 8.72
N TYR A 187 15.25 11.83 8.39
CA TYR A 187 15.37 13.04 9.17
C TYR A 187 14.02 13.75 9.22
N SER A 188 13.54 14.06 10.43
CA SER A 188 12.33 14.86 10.62
C SER A 188 12.67 16.15 11.37
N THR A 189 12.10 17.26 10.89
CA THR A 189 12.23 18.55 11.59
C THR A 189 11.45 18.58 12.89
N ASP A 190 10.42 17.73 13.02
CA ASP A 190 9.74 17.52 14.28
C ASP A 190 10.67 16.82 15.25
N SER A 191 10.95 17.48 16.38
CA SER A 191 11.88 16.97 17.41
C SER A 191 13.30 16.63 16.93
N SER A 192 13.70 17.11 15.74
CA SER A 192 14.99 16.79 15.08
C SER A 192 15.28 15.29 15.06
N LEU A 193 14.25 14.46 14.78
CA LEU A 193 14.34 13.01 14.79
C LEU A 193 15.25 12.54 13.66
N ILE A 194 16.29 11.77 14.00
CA ILE A 194 17.17 11.09 13.05
C ILE A 194 16.88 9.60 13.13
N GLY A 195 16.78 8.93 11.99
CA GLY A 195 16.54 7.50 11.94
C GLY A 195 17.32 6.80 10.86
N ALA A 196 17.59 5.53 11.08
CA ALA A 196 18.16 4.63 10.10
C ALA A 196 17.38 3.31 10.10
N ARG A 197 17.14 2.77 8.92
CA ARG A 197 16.51 1.47 8.70
C ARG A 197 17.37 0.64 7.79
N GLY A 198 17.39 -0.66 8.02
CA GLY A 198 18.07 -1.61 7.15
C GLY A 198 17.24 -2.88 6.99
N LEU A 199 17.27 -3.45 5.79
CA LEU A 199 16.70 -4.75 5.48
C LEU A 199 17.70 -5.56 4.68
N TYR A 200 17.89 -6.82 5.06
CA TYR A 200 18.73 -7.78 4.37
C TYR A 200 17.90 -9.00 3.98
N ASN A 201 18.00 -9.39 2.71
CA ASN A 201 17.34 -10.56 2.16
C ASN A 201 18.34 -11.71 2.05
N PHE A 202 18.06 -12.82 2.71
CA PHE A 202 18.87 -14.04 2.61
C PHE A 202 18.53 -14.77 1.32
N GLY A 203 19.52 -15.45 0.76
CA GLY A 203 19.39 -16.20 -0.48
C GLY A 203 20.17 -15.58 -1.64
N TYR A 204 19.73 -15.87 -2.85
CA TYR A 204 20.39 -15.48 -4.09
C TYR A 204 20.55 -13.94 -4.22
N ASP A 205 21.76 -13.53 -4.60
CA ASP A 205 22.05 -12.14 -4.92
C ASP A 205 21.83 -11.90 -6.42
N PRO A 206 20.86 -11.02 -6.81
CA PRO A 206 20.59 -10.74 -8.22
C PRO A 206 21.75 -10.05 -8.96
N ARG A 207 22.79 -9.60 -8.24
CA ARG A 207 23.99 -9.00 -8.81
C ARG A 207 25.09 -9.99 -9.09
N SER A 208 25.04 -11.18 -8.47
CA SER A 208 26.03 -12.20 -8.68
C SER A 208 25.95 -12.71 -10.13
N PRO A 209 27.07 -12.77 -10.87
CA PRO A 209 27.10 -13.36 -12.21
C PRO A 209 26.79 -14.85 -12.19
N ASP A 210 26.94 -15.51 -11.05
CA ASP A 210 26.62 -16.92 -10.85
C ASP A 210 25.10 -17.09 -10.79
N LYS A 211 24.49 -17.29 -11.95
CA LYS A 211 23.11 -17.79 -11.99
C LYS A 211 23.10 -19.17 -11.31
N PRO A 212 22.21 -19.42 -10.35
CA PRO A 212 22.10 -20.75 -9.79
C PRO A 212 21.76 -21.70 -10.92
N SER A 213 22.75 -22.44 -11.38
CA SER A 213 22.54 -23.59 -12.26
C SER A 213 21.75 -24.60 -11.45
N GLY A 214 20.50 -24.76 -11.79
CA GLY A 214 19.32 -25.31 -11.11
C GLY A 214 19.43 -26.64 -10.36
N ARG A 215 20.47 -26.93 -9.57
CA ARG A 215 20.58 -28.22 -8.90
C ARG A 215 21.17 -28.26 -7.48
N THR A 216 21.76 -27.20 -6.97
CA THR A 216 22.23 -27.22 -5.58
C THR A 216 21.87 -25.91 -4.86
N PRO A 217 21.09 -25.96 -3.77
CA PRO A 217 20.90 -24.79 -2.92
C PRO A 217 22.25 -24.41 -2.32
N ALA A 218 22.76 -23.22 -2.65
CA ALA A 218 24.07 -22.74 -2.18
C ALA A 218 24.10 -22.51 -0.65
N HIS A 219 22.94 -22.44 -0.03
CA HIS A 219 22.75 -22.30 1.42
C HIS A 219 21.54 -23.10 1.92
N PRO A 220 21.58 -23.60 3.20
CA PRO A 220 20.45 -24.29 3.83
C PRO A 220 19.14 -23.50 3.87
N TRP A 221 19.23 -22.17 3.71
CA TRP A 221 18.10 -21.23 3.69
C TRP A 221 17.63 -20.89 2.27
N ASP A 222 18.28 -21.40 1.25
CA ASP A 222 17.91 -21.20 -0.16
C ASP A 222 16.86 -22.25 -0.57
N HIS A 223 15.74 -22.25 0.15
CA HIS A 223 14.60 -23.07 -0.21
C HIS A 223 14.06 -22.57 -1.55
N GLN A 224 13.93 -23.47 -2.52
CA GLN A 224 13.49 -23.21 -3.91
C GLN A 224 12.14 -22.51 -4.07
N GLY A 225 11.57 -21.93 -3.05
CA GLY A 225 10.27 -21.28 -3.08
C GLY A 225 10.02 -20.27 -1.96
N GLY A 226 11.02 -19.92 -1.16
CA GLY A 226 10.85 -18.98 -0.05
C GLY A 226 12.00 -17.99 0.07
N ARG A 227 11.75 -16.86 0.72
CA ARG A 227 12.71 -15.81 1.04
C ARG A 227 12.61 -15.41 2.50
N LEU A 228 13.73 -15.51 3.21
CA LEU A 228 13.90 -14.95 4.53
C LEU A 228 14.46 -13.53 4.41
N SER A 229 13.89 -12.58 5.13
CA SER A 229 14.38 -11.20 5.21
C SER A 229 14.50 -10.81 6.70
N ALA A 230 15.59 -10.17 7.06
CA ALA A 230 15.80 -9.62 8.41
C ALA A 230 16.09 -8.13 8.32
N GLY A 231 15.57 -7.36 9.23
CA GLY A 231 15.78 -5.92 9.27
C GLY A 231 15.77 -5.36 10.66
N ALA A 232 16.23 -4.14 10.75
CA ALA A 232 16.19 -3.34 11.98
C ALA A 232 15.97 -1.87 11.65
N GLU A 233 15.43 -1.16 12.60
CA GLU A 233 15.32 0.30 12.57
C GLU A 233 15.77 0.88 13.93
N ALA A 234 16.35 2.05 13.86
CA ALA A 234 16.74 2.81 15.04
C ALA A 234 16.44 4.29 14.82
N TYR A 235 15.91 4.93 15.84
CA TYR A 235 15.57 6.35 15.85
C TYR A 235 16.15 7.02 17.08
N PHE A 236 16.55 8.25 16.92
CA PHE A 236 17.03 9.07 18.02
C PHE A 236 16.59 10.53 17.81
N SER A 237 16.01 11.11 18.85
CA SER A 237 15.68 12.55 18.91
C SER A 237 16.59 13.26 19.89
N PRO A 238 17.51 14.12 19.43
CA PRO A 238 18.39 14.89 20.33
C PRO A 238 17.61 15.87 21.21
N MET A 239 16.52 16.46 20.69
CA MET A 239 15.73 17.43 21.44
C MET A 239 14.96 16.79 22.59
N ASN A 240 14.32 15.67 22.34
CA ASN A 240 13.51 14.95 23.35
C ASN A 240 14.35 13.95 24.14
N LYS A 241 15.63 13.75 23.78
CA LYS A 241 16.52 12.74 24.38
C LYS A 241 15.89 11.35 24.42
N SER A 242 15.14 11.01 23.38
CA SER A 242 14.41 9.75 23.26
C SER A 242 14.94 8.95 22.07
N GLY A 243 14.91 7.64 22.21
CA GLY A 243 15.31 6.72 21.14
C GLY A 243 14.31 5.57 21.00
N GLY A 244 14.29 4.97 19.82
CA GLY A 244 13.49 3.80 19.51
C GLY A 244 14.30 2.80 18.71
N ILE A 245 14.15 1.52 18.99
CA ILE A 245 14.76 0.42 18.24
C ILE A 245 13.69 -0.62 17.99
N SER A 246 13.62 -1.12 16.75
CA SER A 246 12.79 -2.25 16.39
C SER A 246 13.56 -3.18 15.45
N THR A 247 13.35 -4.47 15.60
CA THR A 247 13.91 -5.50 14.71
C THR A 247 12.80 -6.36 14.17
N GLY A 248 12.98 -6.93 12.98
CA GLY A 248 11.95 -7.75 12.38
C GLY A 248 12.53 -8.80 11.44
N LEU A 249 11.80 -9.91 11.38
CA LEU A 249 12.04 -11.03 10.47
C LEU A 249 10.80 -11.23 9.62
N ARG A 250 10.98 -11.55 8.35
CA ARG A 250 9.92 -11.94 7.44
C ARG A 250 10.34 -13.15 6.63
N PHE A 251 9.53 -14.19 6.67
CA PHE A 251 9.62 -15.28 5.72
C PHE A 251 8.42 -15.21 4.78
N THR A 252 8.66 -15.28 3.47
CA THR A 252 7.60 -15.26 2.46
C THR A 252 7.89 -16.26 1.37
N THR A 253 6.86 -16.93 0.88
CA THR A 253 6.94 -17.79 -0.29
C THR A 253 6.98 -16.96 -1.57
N LEU A 254 7.82 -17.38 -2.51
CA LEU A 254 7.94 -16.77 -3.83
C LEU A 254 6.93 -17.41 -4.81
N PRO A 255 6.65 -16.78 -5.96
CA PRO A 255 5.71 -17.30 -6.97
C PRO A 255 6.07 -18.68 -7.53
N ILE A 256 7.31 -19.14 -7.35
CA ILE A 256 7.79 -20.47 -7.78
C ILE A 256 7.27 -21.59 -6.84
N HIS A 257 6.86 -21.24 -5.63
CA HIS A 257 6.35 -22.20 -4.66
C HIS A 257 5.09 -22.91 -5.18
N THR A 258 5.03 -24.24 -5.04
CA THR A 258 3.92 -25.06 -5.55
C THR A 258 2.76 -25.19 -4.58
N GLY A 259 2.97 -24.89 -3.29
CA GLY A 259 1.95 -24.91 -2.24
C GLY A 259 1.18 -23.60 -2.12
N PHE A 260 0.37 -23.50 -1.07
CA PHE A 260 -0.31 -22.25 -0.74
C PHE A 260 0.71 -21.17 -0.36
N PRO A 261 0.64 -19.98 -0.98
CA PRO A 261 1.52 -18.89 -0.61
C PRO A 261 1.24 -18.43 0.82
N TYR A 262 2.31 -18.26 1.61
CA TYR A 262 2.20 -17.72 2.95
C TYR A 262 3.33 -16.74 3.28
N THR A 263 3.06 -15.88 4.24
CA THR A 263 4.01 -14.90 4.76
C THR A 263 3.94 -14.91 6.28
N MET A 264 5.08 -15.07 6.91
CA MET A 264 5.26 -14.98 8.35
C MET A 264 6.08 -13.75 8.68
N THR A 265 5.69 -12.99 9.68
CA THR A 265 6.48 -11.87 10.19
C THR A 265 6.60 -11.93 11.70
N LEU A 266 7.75 -11.55 12.20
CA LEU A 266 8.02 -11.37 13.62
C LEU A 266 8.71 -10.02 13.79
N THR A 267 8.15 -9.15 14.60
CA THR A 267 8.76 -7.86 14.94
C THR A 267 8.89 -7.74 16.45
N ILE A 268 10.02 -7.21 16.89
CA ILE A 268 10.36 -7.06 18.30
C ILE A 268 10.81 -5.62 18.52
N ASN A 269 10.18 -4.94 19.47
CA ASN A 269 10.63 -3.65 19.97
C ASN A 269 11.10 -3.83 21.42
N PRO A 270 12.40 -3.96 21.66
CA PRO A 270 12.93 -4.27 22.98
C PRO A 270 12.72 -3.12 23.99
N LEU A 271 12.68 -1.87 23.53
CA LEU A 271 12.48 -0.72 24.39
C LEU A 271 11.04 -0.63 24.93
N MET A 272 10.08 -0.95 24.09
CA MET A 272 8.65 -0.94 24.46
C MET A 272 8.18 -2.31 24.97
N GLY A 273 9.01 -3.33 24.88
CA GLY A 273 8.65 -4.69 25.24
C GLY A 273 7.62 -5.33 24.31
N ASN A 274 7.37 -4.76 23.12
CA ASN A 274 6.37 -5.27 22.19
C ASN A 274 6.95 -6.35 21.28
N LEU A 275 6.26 -7.49 21.23
CA LEU A 275 6.51 -8.58 20.31
C LEU A 275 5.25 -8.76 19.46
N SER A 276 5.38 -8.68 18.15
CA SER A 276 4.27 -8.89 17.20
C SER A 276 4.63 -10.00 16.24
N SER A 277 3.79 -11.02 16.18
CA SER A 277 3.92 -12.14 15.25
C SER A 277 2.70 -12.20 14.35
N SER A 278 2.90 -12.30 13.05
CA SER A 278 1.78 -12.47 12.12
C SER A 278 2.01 -13.63 11.16
N TYR A 279 0.91 -14.28 10.81
CA TYR A 279 0.85 -15.35 9.82
C TYR A 279 -0.26 -15.06 8.82
N ALA A 280 0.09 -14.88 7.57
CA ALA A 280 -0.84 -14.66 6.48
C ALA A 280 -0.69 -15.78 5.45
N VAL A 281 -1.80 -16.36 5.01
CA VAL A 281 -1.85 -17.46 4.03
C VAL A 281 -2.91 -17.19 2.98
N LYS A 282 -2.58 -17.45 1.73
CA LYS A 282 -3.55 -17.46 0.64
C LYS A 282 -4.01 -18.89 0.40
N ALA A 283 -5.14 -19.25 1.03
CA ALA A 283 -5.70 -20.60 1.01
C ALA A 283 -6.33 -21.00 -0.34
N GLY A 284 -6.40 -20.08 -1.29
CA GLY A 284 -6.93 -20.33 -2.64
C GLY A 284 -6.80 -19.09 -3.51
N PRO A 285 -7.29 -19.13 -4.76
CA PRO A 285 -7.24 -17.98 -5.65
C PRO A 285 -8.03 -16.78 -5.13
N ASN A 286 -9.08 -17.04 -4.37
CA ASN A 286 -10.04 -16.04 -3.92
C ASN A 286 -10.03 -15.80 -2.41
N LEU A 287 -9.31 -16.61 -1.62
CA LEU A 287 -9.38 -16.58 -0.17
C LEU A 287 -8.00 -16.41 0.46
N ALA A 288 -7.88 -15.42 1.33
CA ALA A 288 -6.70 -15.24 2.18
C ALA A 288 -7.12 -15.08 3.64
N PHE A 289 -6.30 -15.62 4.53
CA PHE A 289 -6.43 -15.48 5.97
C PHE A 289 -5.19 -14.84 6.55
N CYS A 290 -5.37 -14.12 7.63
CA CYS A 290 -4.28 -13.57 8.42
C CYS A 290 -4.62 -13.65 9.90
N SER A 291 -3.63 -14.01 10.71
CA SER A 291 -3.68 -13.88 12.16
C SER A 291 -2.50 -13.05 12.64
N ARG A 292 -2.70 -12.23 13.66
CA ARG A 292 -1.66 -11.48 14.34
C ARG A 292 -1.82 -11.67 15.84
N PHE A 293 -0.71 -11.92 16.49
CA PHE A 293 -0.56 -12.00 17.93
C PHE A 293 0.42 -10.93 18.38
N ASP A 294 -0.05 -10.02 19.20
CA ASP A 294 0.72 -8.96 19.79
C ASP A 294 0.84 -9.23 21.29
N PHE A 295 2.06 -9.15 21.83
CA PHE A 295 2.35 -9.37 23.23
C PHE A 295 3.28 -8.29 23.76
N ASN A 296 2.95 -7.74 24.91
CA ASN A 296 3.82 -6.80 25.61
C ASN A 296 4.44 -7.46 26.84
N VAL A 297 5.76 -7.59 26.83
CA VAL A 297 6.53 -8.26 27.90
C VAL A 297 6.48 -7.50 29.22
N TYR A 298 6.28 -6.17 29.20
CA TYR A 298 6.28 -5.36 30.40
C TYR A 298 4.91 -5.27 31.06
N SER A 299 3.84 -5.14 30.27
CA SER A 299 2.47 -5.07 30.78
C SER A 299 1.77 -6.44 30.86
N TYR A 300 2.36 -7.49 30.25
CA TYR A 300 1.77 -8.82 30.10
C TYR A 300 0.42 -8.81 29.35
N GLU A 301 0.15 -7.75 28.60
CA GLU A 301 -1.03 -7.66 27.75
C GLU A 301 -0.80 -8.44 26.47
N SER A 302 -1.84 -9.15 26.03
CA SER A 302 -1.84 -9.90 24.79
C SER A 302 -3.07 -9.58 23.96
N ASP A 303 -2.86 -9.33 22.67
CA ASP A 303 -3.91 -9.09 21.71
C ASP A 303 -3.82 -10.11 20.58
N VAL A 304 -4.99 -10.63 20.17
CA VAL A 304 -5.12 -11.53 19.02
C VAL A 304 -6.09 -10.91 18.03
N MET A 305 -5.68 -10.82 16.79
CA MET A 305 -6.52 -10.37 15.69
C MET A 305 -6.51 -11.39 14.56
N ILE A 306 -7.70 -11.73 14.05
CA ILE A 306 -7.86 -12.63 12.91
C ILE A 306 -8.62 -11.88 11.83
N GLY A 307 -8.17 -12.02 10.59
CA GLY A 307 -8.84 -11.45 9.44
C GLY A 307 -8.89 -12.38 8.24
N MET A 308 -9.84 -12.10 7.38
CA MET A 308 -10.00 -12.81 6.12
C MET A 308 -10.30 -11.84 4.98
N GLU A 309 -9.92 -12.25 3.79
CA GLU A 309 -10.18 -11.55 2.54
C GLU A 309 -10.75 -12.54 1.54
N LEU A 310 -11.93 -12.24 1.00
CA LEU A 310 -12.64 -13.07 0.03
C LEU A 310 -12.89 -12.28 -1.24
N TRP A 311 -12.31 -12.72 -2.36
CA TRP A 311 -12.48 -12.13 -3.68
C TRP A 311 -13.64 -12.77 -4.42
N GLN A 312 -14.59 -11.94 -4.85
CA GLN A 312 -15.72 -12.36 -5.67
C GLN A 312 -15.34 -12.22 -7.15
N ARG A 313 -15.20 -13.36 -7.83
CA ARG A 313 -14.93 -13.41 -9.27
C ARG A 313 -16.14 -13.98 -10.00
N GLN A 314 -16.43 -13.45 -11.19
CA GLN A 314 -17.39 -14.10 -12.08
C GLN A 314 -16.81 -15.43 -12.54
N GLN A 315 -17.45 -16.51 -12.15
CA GLN A 315 -17.16 -17.81 -12.74
C GLN A 315 -17.94 -17.92 -14.06
N PRO A 316 -17.31 -18.39 -15.14
CA PRO A 316 -18.08 -18.91 -16.26
C PRO A 316 -18.95 -20.06 -15.73
N SER A 317 -20.24 -20.01 -16.03
CA SER A 317 -21.29 -20.90 -15.57
C SER A 317 -20.97 -22.38 -15.78
N ALA A 318 -20.32 -23.01 -14.80
CA ALA A 318 -20.31 -24.44 -14.62
C ALA A 318 -20.71 -24.69 -13.15
N GLU A 319 -21.65 -25.58 -12.94
CA GLU A 319 -22.19 -25.97 -11.63
C GLU A 319 -21.12 -26.60 -10.74
N VAL A 320 -20.23 -25.78 -10.22
CA VAL A 320 -19.21 -26.23 -9.26
C VAL A 320 -19.63 -25.75 -7.88
N SER A 321 -19.76 -26.67 -6.93
CA SER A 321 -20.01 -26.37 -5.52
C SER A 321 -19.07 -25.23 -5.08
N TRP A 322 -19.62 -24.20 -4.47
CA TRP A 322 -18.89 -23.00 -4.02
C TRP A 322 -17.69 -23.34 -3.11
N VAL A 323 -17.76 -24.44 -2.34
CA VAL A 323 -16.66 -24.92 -1.49
C VAL A 323 -15.49 -25.43 -2.33
N HIS A 324 -15.73 -26.15 -3.43
CA HIS A 324 -14.69 -26.63 -4.33
C HIS A 324 -14.05 -25.47 -5.12
N ALA A 325 -14.81 -24.42 -5.43
CA ALA A 325 -14.28 -23.23 -6.08
C ALA A 325 -13.35 -22.42 -5.17
N LEU A 326 -13.62 -22.38 -3.86
CA LEU A 326 -12.81 -21.72 -2.84
C LEU A 326 -11.46 -22.41 -2.61
N LEU A 327 -11.43 -23.73 -2.61
CA LEU A 327 -10.28 -24.54 -2.22
C LEU A 327 -9.43 -25.06 -3.39
N ARG A 328 -9.73 -24.68 -4.62
CA ARG A 328 -8.91 -25.11 -5.76
C ARG A 328 -7.49 -24.53 -5.70
N PRO A 329 -6.44 -25.37 -5.82
CA PRO A 329 -5.05 -24.91 -5.78
C PRO A 329 -4.58 -24.16 -7.04
N ASP A 330 -5.46 -23.93 -8.02
CA ASP A 330 -5.16 -23.20 -9.27
C ASP A 330 -5.02 -21.69 -9.05
N TRP A 331 -4.30 -21.28 -8.02
CA TRP A 331 -4.03 -19.88 -7.71
C TRP A 331 -3.30 -19.11 -8.82
N LYS A 332 -2.72 -19.83 -9.79
CA LYS A 332 -2.10 -19.26 -11.00
C LYS A 332 -3.10 -18.89 -12.10
N ARG A 333 -4.35 -19.37 -12.03
CA ARG A 333 -5.38 -19.20 -13.09
C ARG A 333 -6.25 -17.97 -12.92
N ALA A 334 -5.74 -16.96 -12.24
CA ALA A 334 -6.51 -15.78 -11.82
C ALA A 334 -6.43 -14.64 -12.83
N GLU A 335 -6.85 -14.85 -14.06
CA GLU A 335 -6.86 -13.78 -15.09
C GLU A 335 -8.20 -13.01 -15.20
N ALA A 336 -9.27 -13.48 -14.55
CA ALA A 336 -10.54 -12.74 -14.56
C ALA A 336 -10.52 -11.62 -13.53
N ASP A 337 -10.88 -10.41 -13.97
CA ASP A 337 -10.98 -9.25 -13.08
C ASP A 337 -12.06 -9.51 -12.00
N PRO A 338 -11.75 -9.38 -10.71
CA PRO A 338 -12.73 -9.59 -9.66
C PRO A 338 -13.76 -8.46 -9.64
N ASN A 339 -15.04 -8.78 -9.37
CA ASN A 339 -16.10 -7.80 -9.25
C ASN A 339 -16.15 -7.13 -7.88
N GLY A 340 -15.64 -7.80 -6.85
CA GLY A 340 -15.64 -7.28 -5.48
C GLY A 340 -14.74 -8.07 -4.55
N VAL A 341 -14.53 -7.52 -3.38
CA VAL A 341 -13.80 -8.13 -2.27
C VAL A 341 -14.53 -7.87 -0.97
N LEU A 342 -14.62 -8.89 -0.14
CA LEU A 342 -15.12 -8.79 1.23
C LEU A 342 -13.94 -9.02 2.17
N LYS A 343 -13.71 -8.09 3.08
CA LYS A 343 -12.75 -8.22 4.17
C LYS A 343 -13.47 -8.23 5.50
N ALA A 344 -13.04 -9.09 6.39
CA ALA A 344 -13.53 -9.16 7.75
C ALA A 344 -12.37 -9.30 8.71
N ARG A 345 -12.45 -8.64 9.86
CA ARG A 345 -11.52 -8.81 10.98
C ARG A 345 -12.25 -8.91 12.30
N VAL A 346 -11.67 -9.66 13.20
CA VAL A 346 -12.17 -9.85 14.57
C VAL A 346 -10.98 -9.75 15.52
N ASP A 347 -11.17 -9.02 16.60
CA ASP A 347 -10.21 -8.82 17.67
C ASP A 347 -10.69 -9.57 18.94
N ASN A 348 -9.78 -9.96 19.83
CA ASN A 348 -10.10 -10.56 21.13
C ASN A 348 -10.93 -9.62 22.04
N HIS A 349 -10.90 -8.32 21.79
CA HIS A 349 -11.73 -7.33 22.48
C HIS A 349 -13.18 -7.30 21.99
N GLY A 350 -13.55 -8.15 21.02
CA GLY A 350 -14.89 -8.21 20.45
C GLY A 350 -15.19 -7.10 19.45
N LYS A 351 -14.16 -6.43 18.92
CA LYS A 351 -14.33 -5.50 17.81
C LYS A 351 -14.31 -6.27 16.50
N VAL A 352 -15.34 -6.10 15.70
CA VAL A 352 -15.51 -6.70 14.38
C VAL A 352 -15.52 -5.60 13.35
N GLY A 353 -14.69 -5.73 12.32
CA GLY A 353 -14.68 -4.83 11.17
C GLY A 353 -15.04 -5.58 9.90
N LEU A 354 -15.97 -5.05 9.13
CA LEU A 354 -16.37 -5.56 7.83
C LEU A 354 -16.15 -4.47 6.79
N LEU A 355 -15.60 -4.83 5.65
CA LEU A 355 -15.38 -3.94 4.51
C LEU A 355 -15.70 -4.70 3.22
N TRP A 356 -16.65 -4.18 2.47
CA TRP A 356 -16.98 -4.68 1.14
C TRP A 356 -16.64 -3.63 0.10
N GLU A 357 -15.78 -4.00 -0.83
CA GLU A 357 -15.33 -3.13 -1.91
C GLU A 357 -15.70 -3.78 -3.24
N CYS A 358 -16.40 -3.05 -4.10
CA CYS A 358 -16.86 -3.58 -5.37
C CYS A 358 -16.87 -2.51 -6.46
N ARG A 359 -17.00 -2.99 -7.72
CA ARG A 359 -17.27 -2.16 -8.87
C ARG A 359 -18.71 -2.30 -9.31
N VAL A 360 -19.42 -1.18 -9.38
CA VAL A 360 -20.79 -1.09 -9.87
C VAL A 360 -20.78 -0.19 -11.12
N LYS A 361 -20.72 -0.80 -12.30
CA LYS A 361 -20.58 -0.09 -13.59
C LYS A 361 -19.31 0.79 -13.60
N GLU A 362 -19.47 2.10 -13.59
CA GLU A 362 -18.37 3.08 -13.57
C GLU A 362 -18.01 3.58 -12.17
N LEU A 363 -18.75 3.19 -11.14
CA LEU A 363 -18.50 3.55 -9.76
C LEU A 363 -17.73 2.44 -9.05
N LEU A 364 -16.77 2.85 -8.26
CA LEU A 364 -16.08 1.99 -7.30
C LEU A 364 -16.65 2.33 -5.93
N VAL A 365 -17.17 1.36 -5.23
CA VAL A 365 -17.91 1.53 -3.97
C VAL A 365 -17.24 0.76 -2.88
N SER A 366 -16.98 1.41 -1.73
CA SER A 366 -16.54 0.79 -0.49
C SER A 366 -17.60 0.97 0.57
N LEU A 367 -18.12 -0.13 1.08
CA LEU A 367 -19.07 -0.16 2.19
C LEU A 367 -18.38 -0.76 3.41
N GLY A 368 -18.43 -0.08 4.52
CA GLY A 368 -17.81 -0.57 5.74
C GLY A 368 -18.73 -0.48 6.95
N ALA A 369 -18.57 -1.46 7.84
CA ALA A 369 -19.27 -1.50 9.12
C ALA A 369 -18.31 -1.96 10.22
N GLY A 370 -18.31 -1.26 11.34
CA GLY A 370 -17.59 -1.62 12.55
C GLY A 370 -18.55 -1.93 13.67
N PHE A 371 -18.34 -3.04 14.36
CA PHE A 371 -19.16 -3.47 15.49
C PHE A 371 -18.29 -3.65 16.74
N ASP A 372 -18.80 -3.30 17.89
CA ASP A 372 -18.19 -3.57 19.19
C ASP A 372 -19.14 -4.45 20.00
N LEU A 373 -18.86 -5.76 20.02
CA LEU A 373 -19.72 -6.76 20.65
C LEU A 373 -19.75 -6.67 22.19
N LYS A 374 -18.75 -6.01 22.79
CA LYS A 374 -18.70 -5.82 24.26
C LYS A 374 -19.57 -4.65 24.72
N LYS A 375 -19.83 -3.67 23.86
CA LYS A 375 -20.66 -2.51 24.19
C LYS A 375 -22.12 -2.77 23.85
N ARG A 376 -22.90 -3.23 24.82
CA ARG A 376 -24.33 -3.53 24.62
C ARG A 376 -25.20 -2.36 24.16
N GLU A 377 -24.85 -1.13 24.55
CA GLU A 377 -25.65 0.07 24.25
C GLU A 377 -25.35 0.67 22.87
N ARG A 378 -24.16 0.44 22.32
CA ARG A 378 -23.72 0.94 20.99
C ARG A 378 -22.94 -0.13 20.26
N MET A 379 -23.62 -1.20 19.87
CA MET A 379 -22.98 -2.29 19.11
C MET A 379 -22.49 -1.82 17.74
N LEU A 380 -23.23 -0.92 17.10
CA LEU A 380 -22.85 -0.35 15.80
C LEU A 380 -21.91 0.84 16.03
N GLY A 381 -20.64 0.67 15.66
CA GLY A 381 -19.63 1.73 15.76
C GLY A 381 -19.66 2.63 14.53
N ASN A 382 -18.85 2.29 13.55
CA ASN A 382 -18.71 3.09 12.32
C ASN A 382 -19.44 2.39 11.17
N VAL A 383 -20.26 3.15 10.44
CA VAL A 383 -20.84 2.72 9.17
C VAL A 383 -20.59 3.82 8.15
N GLY A 384 -20.11 3.46 6.98
CA GLY A 384 -19.86 4.43 5.95
C GLY A 384 -19.83 3.86 4.55
N VAL A 385 -19.96 4.77 3.62
CA VAL A 385 -19.96 4.51 2.18
C VAL A 385 -18.98 5.49 1.52
N GLU A 386 -18.04 4.95 0.77
CA GLU A 386 -17.15 5.74 -0.06
C GLU A 386 -17.39 5.39 -1.52
N ASN A 387 -17.59 6.40 -2.35
CA ASN A 387 -17.76 6.28 -3.78
C ASN A 387 -16.58 6.92 -4.49
N PHE A 388 -15.97 6.20 -5.40
CA PHE A 388 -14.86 6.68 -6.21
C PHE A 388 -15.27 6.73 -7.68
N LEU A 389 -15.09 7.89 -8.30
CA LEU A 389 -15.31 8.11 -9.72
C LEU A 389 -14.01 8.59 -10.36
N TYR A 390 -13.44 7.79 -11.24
CA TYR A 390 -12.23 8.11 -11.98
C TYR A 390 -12.57 8.38 -13.45
N GLN A 391 -12.16 9.56 -13.95
CA GLN A 391 -12.44 10.00 -15.33
C GLN A 391 -11.14 10.40 -16.05
N PRO A 392 -11.03 10.24 -17.39
CA PRO A 392 -9.84 10.62 -18.13
C PRO A 392 -9.64 12.14 -18.22
N ASN A 393 -10.72 12.91 -18.25
CA ASN A 393 -10.69 14.38 -18.30
C ASN A 393 -11.83 14.94 -17.47
N LEU A 394 -11.51 15.75 -16.49
CA LEU A 394 -12.46 16.65 -15.81
C LEU A 394 -12.65 17.92 -16.66
N THR A 395 -12.99 17.81 -17.93
CA THR A 395 -13.77 18.85 -18.55
C THR A 395 -15.14 18.73 -17.89
N LEU A 396 -15.35 19.53 -16.85
CA LEU A 396 -16.67 19.87 -16.39
C LEU A 396 -17.48 20.23 -17.64
N ARG A 397 -18.27 19.30 -18.16
CA ARG A 397 -19.40 19.65 -18.96
C ARG A 397 -20.37 20.38 -18.04
N ALA A 398 -20.08 21.62 -17.78
CA ALA A 398 -21.07 22.61 -17.34
C ALA A 398 -22.27 22.72 -18.33
N HIS A 399 -22.24 21.92 -19.38
CA HIS A 399 -23.29 21.78 -20.39
C HIS A 399 -24.52 20.98 -19.95
N LEU A 400 -24.55 20.36 -18.79
CA LEU A 400 -25.74 19.63 -18.31
C LEU A 400 -26.66 20.49 -17.42
N LEU A 401 -26.29 21.71 -17.11
CA LEU A 401 -27.16 22.65 -16.36
C LEU A 401 -27.55 23.94 -17.10
N TYR A 402 -27.06 24.14 -18.33
CA TYR A 402 -27.40 25.35 -19.12
C TYR A 402 -27.91 25.06 -20.54
N GLY A 403 -28.47 23.92 -20.79
CA GLY A 403 -28.90 23.48 -22.11
C GLY A 403 -30.38 23.29 -22.30
N GLN A 404 -31.25 24.13 -21.71
CA GLN A 404 -32.65 24.25 -22.13
C GLN A 404 -33.23 25.62 -21.71
N SER A 405 -32.69 26.68 -22.27
CA SER A 405 -33.45 27.94 -22.40
C SER A 405 -32.83 28.78 -23.50
N ASN A 406 -33.10 28.40 -24.76
CA ASN A 406 -33.20 29.32 -25.91
C ASN A 406 -33.53 28.51 -27.16
N LEU A 407 -34.81 28.19 -27.28
CA LEU A 407 -35.49 28.03 -28.58
C LEU A 407 -36.80 28.75 -28.47
N LYS A 408 -36.74 30.02 -28.79
CA LYS A 408 -37.74 30.78 -29.58
C LYS A 408 -37.01 31.91 -30.23
#